data_fb57d2eaafb5f32659b58d002b89048d
#
_entry.id   fb57d2eaafb5f32659b58d002b89048d
#
_cell.length_a   1.000
_cell.length_b   1.000
_cell.length_c   1.000
_cell.angle_alpha   90.00
_cell.angle_beta   90.00
_cell.angle_gamma   90.00
#
_symmetry.space_group_name_H-M   'P 1'
#
loop_
_entity.id
_entity.type
_entity.pdbx_description
1 polymer ?
#
loop_
_entity_poly.entity_id
_entity_poly.type
_entity_poly.pdbx_seq_one_letter_code
_entity_poly.pdbx_strand_id
1 'polypeptide(L)'
;MVDWSDDRIAALSDQDLKNLLVNAERKSVEGVIAQCKAEMEKRDAAKPRKASKPRTEVKEFEHATSEQLAEIGKAMAAKFDLSEETAKAKSEGVKGFKAHKLLDAKGFAKLGGMQRDGSVAVDRYISYRRGKDIVSLSVFLLKDAPVETHEFHVIAPAALLDGAKPIAEVRPTATEAQKQTADSGLAFTDLPAAAAAFEAALAKITA
;
A
#
# COMPACT_ATOMS: atom_id res chain seq x y z
N MET A 1 5.08 -40.89 -29.51
CA MET A 1 4.42 -39.80 -28.77
C MET A 1 4.32 -40.28 -27.33
N VAL A 2 4.75 -39.49 -26.34
CA VAL A 2 4.66 -39.94 -24.94
C VAL A 2 3.19 -39.82 -24.55
N ASP A 3 2.61 -40.93 -24.07
CA ASP A 3 1.22 -40.95 -23.58
C ASP A 3 1.21 -40.40 -22.15
N TRP A 4 0.51 -39.27 -21.96
CA TRP A 4 0.36 -38.61 -20.67
C TRP A 4 -0.94 -39.05 -20.01
N SER A 5 -0.82 -39.96 -19.08
CA SER A 5 -1.96 -40.37 -18.21
C SER A 5 -2.06 -39.42 -16.99
N ASP A 6 -3.25 -39.32 -16.39
CA ASP A 6 -3.48 -38.51 -15.20
C ASP A 6 -2.55 -38.86 -14.04
N ASP A 7 -2.26 -40.17 -13.85
CA ASP A 7 -1.33 -40.63 -12.81
C ASP A 7 0.11 -40.12 -13.04
N ARG A 8 0.55 -40.09 -14.30
CA ARG A 8 1.89 -39.56 -14.63
C ARG A 8 1.97 -38.08 -14.42
N ILE A 9 0.91 -37.37 -14.73
CA ILE A 9 0.82 -35.93 -14.52
C ILE A 9 0.75 -35.61 -13.01
N ALA A 10 -0.01 -36.39 -12.25
CA ALA A 10 -0.08 -36.24 -10.79
C ALA A 10 1.25 -36.55 -10.09
N ALA A 11 2.11 -37.38 -10.68
CA ALA A 11 3.43 -37.68 -10.12
C ALA A 11 4.51 -36.62 -10.41
N LEU A 12 4.24 -35.62 -11.27
CA LEU A 12 5.19 -34.57 -11.60
C LEU A 12 5.38 -33.58 -10.43
N SER A 13 6.58 -33.00 -10.33
CA SER A 13 6.78 -31.84 -9.46
C SER A 13 5.99 -30.62 -9.97
N ASP A 14 5.72 -29.64 -9.10
CA ASP A 14 5.04 -28.40 -9.50
C ASP A 14 5.78 -27.65 -10.62
N GLN A 15 7.12 -27.74 -10.65
CA GLN A 15 7.91 -27.13 -11.70
C GLN A 15 7.80 -27.90 -13.03
N ASP A 16 7.85 -29.24 -12.96
CA ASP A 16 7.73 -30.07 -14.17
C ASP A 16 6.33 -30.01 -14.76
N LEU A 17 5.30 -29.91 -13.91
CA LEU A 17 3.92 -29.70 -14.34
C LEU A 17 3.75 -28.39 -15.11
N LYS A 18 4.35 -27.30 -14.63
CA LYS A 18 4.38 -26.00 -15.34
C LYS A 18 5.13 -26.09 -16.66
N ASN A 19 6.27 -26.76 -16.67
CA ASN A 19 7.06 -26.94 -17.87
C ASN A 19 6.31 -27.79 -18.91
N LEU A 20 5.61 -28.82 -18.47
CA LEU A 20 4.78 -29.66 -19.33
C LEU A 20 3.63 -28.84 -19.92
N LEU A 21 2.94 -28.02 -19.13
CA LEU A 21 1.87 -27.14 -19.57
C LEU A 21 2.35 -26.19 -20.69
N VAL A 22 3.46 -25.48 -20.47
CA VAL A 22 4.07 -24.56 -21.46
C VAL A 22 4.42 -25.29 -22.77
N ASN A 23 4.98 -26.51 -22.67
CA ASN A 23 5.33 -27.30 -23.82
C ASN A 23 4.11 -27.82 -24.57
N ALA A 24 3.05 -28.20 -23.85
CA ALA A 24 1.78 -28.64 -24.43
C ALA A 24 1.04 -27.48 -25.13
N GLU A 25 1.03 -26.31 -24.56
CA GLU A 25 0.48 -25.09 -25.16
C GLU A 25 1.23 -24.74 -26.47
N ARG A 26 2.56 -24.77 -26.46
CA ARG A 26 3.38 -24.51 -27.65
C ARG A 26 3.11 -25.52 -28.79
N LYS A 27 2.75 -26.76 -28.44
CA LYS A 27 2.44 -27.83 -29.41
C LYS A 27 0.95 -28.01 -29.67
N SER A 28 0.09 -27.18 -29.05
CA SER A 28 -1.37 -27.22 -29.18
C SER A 28 -1.97 -28.62 -28.85
N VAL A 29 -1.45 -29.28 -27.80
CA VAL A 29 -1.93 -30.60 -27.36
C VAL A 29 -3.02 -30.41 -26.30
N GLU A 30 -4.25 -30.13 -26.74
CA GLU A 30 -5.36 -29.73 -25.87
C GLU A 30 -5.64 -30.68 -24.71
N GLY A 31 -5.56 -32.01 -24.94
CA GLY A 31 -5.79 -33.02 -23.90
C GLY A 31 -4.80 -32.88 -22.73
N VAL A 32 -3.50 -32.72 -23.01
CA VAL A 32 -2.46 -32.55 -21.99
C VAL A 32 -2.61 -31.20 -21.29
N ILE A 33 -2.98 -30.15 -22.01
CA ILE A 33 -3.25 -28.84 -21.43
C ILE A 33 -4.37 -28.91 -20.38
N ALA A 34 -5.49 -29.56 -20.73
CA ALA A 34 -6.62 -29.74 -19.81
C ALA A 34 -6.22 -30.53 -18.57
N GLN A 35 -5.50 -31.64 -18.73
CA GLN A 35 -5.03 -32.48 -17.63
C GLN A 35 -4.06 -31.69 -16.70
N CYS A 36 -3.10 -30.95 -17.24
CA CYS A 36 -2.18 -30.14 -16.44
C CYS A 36 -2.91 -29.06 -15.64
N LYS A 37 -3.89 -28.36 -16.25
CA LYS A 37 -4.70 -27.35 -15.57
C LYS A 37 -5.54 -27.94 -14.45
N ALA A 38 -6.19 -29.07 -14.69
CA ALA A 38 -6.98 -29.77 -13.68
C ALA A 38 -6.12 -30.21 -12.47
N GLU A 39 -4.92 -30.74 -12.72
CA GLU A 39 -4.01 -31.13 -11.64
C GLU A 39 -3.49 -29.92 -10.86
N MET A 40 -3.17 -28.81 -11.52
CA MET A 40 -2.77 -27.58 -10.85
C MET A 40 -3.89 -27.02 -9.96
N GLU A 41 -5.13 -27.03 -10.45
CA GLU A 41 -6.29 -26.58 -9.70
C GLU A 41 -6.56 -27.47 -8.47
N LYS A 42 -6.44 -28.80 -8.63
CA LYS A 42 -6.53 -29.77 -7.54
C LYS A 42 -5.46 -29.53 -6.46
N ARG A 43 -4.21 -29.28 -6.85
CA ARG A 43 -3.12 -28.97 -5.92
C ARG A 43 -3.32 -27.62 -5.21
N ASP A 44 -3.80 -26.60 -5.92
CA ASP A 44 -4.09 -25.31 -5.32
C ASP A 44 -5.27 -25.38 -4.34
N ALA A 45 -6.26 -26.21 -4.63
CA ALA A 45 -7.35 -26.49 -3.70
C ALA A 45 -6.90 -27.31 -2.46
N ALA A 46 -5.93 -28.20 -2.64
CA ALA A 46 -5.36 -29.02 -1.56
C ALA A 46 -4.31 -28.28 -0.71
N LYS A 47 -3.75 -27.18 -1.20
CA LYS A 47 -2.86 -26.34 -0.38
C LYS A 47 -3.66 -25.80 0.80
N PRO A 48 -3.23 -26.06 2.06
CA PRO A 48 -3.88 -25.44 3.19
C PRO A 48 -3.86 -23.95 2.96
N ARG A 49 -5.03 -23.33 2.81
CA ARG A 49 -5.14 -21.87 2.79
C ARG A 49 -4.44 -21.43 4.05
N LYS A 50 -3.28 -20.77 3.92
CA LYS A 50 -2.64 -20.13 5.06
C LYS A 50 -3.74 -19.31 5.71
N ALA A 51 -4.15 -19.76 6.91
CA ALA A 51 -5.15 -19.07 7.68
C ALA A 51 -4.74 -17.60 7.65
N SER A 52 -5.57 -16.76 7.06
CA SER A 52 -5.33 -15.34 7.06
C SER A 52 -5.15 -15.00 8.52
N LYS A 53 -3.96 -14.48 8.89
CA LYS A 53 -3.73 -14.00 10.25
C LYS A 53 -4.96 -13.19 10.64
N PRO A 54 -5.55 -13.39 11.83
CA PRO A 54 -6.77 -12.70 12.22
C PRO A 54 -6.54 -11.22 11.92
N ARG A 55 -7.45 -10.65 11.13
CA ARG A 55 -7.39 -9.25 10.74
C ARG A 55 -7.49 -8.48 12.04
N THR A 56 -6.40 -7.90 12.49
CA THR A 56 -6.39 -7.11 13.72
C THR A 56 -7.52 -6.09 13.60
N GLU A 57 -8.40 -6.05 14.56
CA GLU A 57 -9.50 -5.10 14.57
C GLU A 57 -8.95 -3.70 14.35
N VAL A 58 -9.48 -3.02 13.36
CA VAL A 58 -9.08 -1.65 13.05
C VAL A 58 -9.80 -0.78 14.05
N LYS A 59 -9.05 -0.11 14.92
CA LYS A 59 -9.60 0.84 15.87
C LYS A 59 -10.34 1.95 15.10
N GLU A 60 -11.52 2.30 15.56
CA GLU A 60 -12.27 3.45 15.03
C GLU A 60 -11.77 4.73 15.70
N PHE A 61 -11.70 5.80 14.91
CA PHE A 61 -11.28 7.12 15.37
C PHE A 61 -12.48 8.06 15.30
N GLU A 62 -12.67 8.84 16.33
CA GLU A 62 -13.79 9.79 16.41
C GLU A 62 -13.73 10.86 15.30
N HIS A 63 -12.51 11.27 14.90
CA HIS A 63 -12.31 12.42 14.02
C HIS A 63 -11.73 12.08 12.64
N ALA A 64 -11.35 10.83 12.37
CA ALA A 64 -10.94 10.42 11.03
C ALA A 64 -11.09 8.93 10.80
N THR A 65 -11.87 8.57 9.79
CA THR A 65 -11.96 7.22 9.23
C THR A 65 -11.06 7.09 8.00
N SER A 66 -10.84 5.86 7.55
CA SER A 66 -10.15 5.60 6.27
C SER A 66 -10.87 6.27 5.09
N GLU A 67 -12.19 6.40 5.17
CA GLU A 67 -13.01 7.02 4.13
C GLU A 67 -12.80 8.54 4.10
N GLN A 68 -12.82 9.20 5.27
CA GLN A 68 -12.54 10.64 5.36
C GLN A 68 -11.14 10.99 4.83
N LEU A 69 -10.11 10.21 5.18
CA LEU A 69 -8.78 10.41 4.62
C LEU A 69 -8.75 10.17 3.11
N ALA A 70 -9.48 9.19 2.60
CA ALA A 70 -9.57 8.95 1.17
C ALA A 70 -10.26 10.09 0.43
N GLU A 71 -11.30 10.70 1.01
CA GLU A 71 -11.98 11.88 0.43
C GLU A 71 -11.05 13.10 0.38
N ILE A 72 -10.30 13.36 1.47
CA ILE A 72 -9.27 14.41 1.47
C ILE A 72 -8.25 14.14 0.36
N GLY A 73 -7.78 12.90 0.23
CA GLY A 73 -6.85 12.52 -0.81
C GLY A 73 -7.38 12.75 -2.23
N LYS A 74 -8.64 12.43 -2.48
CA LYS A 74 -9.29 12.70 -3.78
C LYS A 74 -9.41 14.20 -4.06
N ALA A 75 -9.81 14.97 -3.06
CA ALA A 75 -9.95 16.41 -3.19
C ALA A 75 -8.60 17.08 -3.50
N MET A 76 -7.53 16.67 -2.81
CA MET A 76 -6.18 17.16 -3.06
C MET A 76 -5.69 16.76 -4.45
N ALA A 77 -5.89 15.51 -4.86
CA ALA A 77 -5.50 15.05 -6.20
C ALA A 77 -6.21 15.84 -7.30
N ALA A 78 -7.50 16.11 -7.16
CA ALA A 78 -8.26 16.92 -8.11
C ALA A 78 -7.77 18.38 -8.14
N LYS A 79 -7.50 18.97 -6.97
CA LYS A 79 -7.04 20.35 -6.84
C LYS A 79 -5.70 20.59 -7.53
N PHE A 80 -4.79 19.61 -7.48
CA PHE A 80 -3.45 19.70 -8.04
C PHE A 80 -3.29 18.96 -9.38
N ASP A 81 -4.41 18.59 -10.02
CA ASP A 81 -4.43 17.90 -11.33
C ASP A 81 -3.64 16.57 -11.35
N LEU A 82 -3.80 15.80 -10.28
CA LEU A 82 -3.14 14.49 -10.13
C LEU A 82 -4.04 13.30 -10.51
N SER A 83 -5.21 13.57 -11.08
CA SER A 83 -6.22 12.55 -11.36
C SER A 83 -5.81 11.57 -12.48
N GLU A 84 -5.07 12.05 -13.47
CA GLU A 84 -4.60 11.21 -14.58
C GLU A 84 -3.63 10.14 -14.13
N GLU A 85 -2.64 10.47 -13.30
CA GLU A 85 -1.67 9.53 -12.76
C GLU A 85 -2.34 8.49 -11.88
N THR A 86 -3.34 8.90 -11.10
CA THR A 86 -4.12 7.99 -10.27
C THR A 86 -4.96 7.04 -11.13
N ALA A 87 -5.57 7.53 -12.19
CA ALA A 87 -6.34 6.73 -13.13
C ALA A 87 -5.43 5.74 -13.88
N LYS A 88 -4.26 6.19 -14.34
CA LYS A 88 -3.27 5.35 -15.00
C LYS A 88 -2.81 4.20 -14.08
N ALA A 89 -2.44 4.47 -12.84
CA ALA A 89 -2.04 3.44 -11.90
C ALA A 89 -3.13 2.39 -11.66
N LYS A 90 -4.40 2.79 -11.63
CA LYS A 90 -5.55 1.88 -11.52
C LYS A 90 -5.73 1.03 -12.77
N SER A 91 -5.64 1.62 -13.96
CA SER A 91 -5.80 0.91 -15.23
C SER A 91 -4.72 -0.15 -15.46
N GLU A 92 -3.51 0.08 -14.94
CA GLU A 92 -2.42 -0.88 -14.98
C GLU A 92 -2.55 -2.00 -13.92
N GLY A 93 -3.63 -2.02 -13.15
CA GLY A 93 -3.90 -3.04 -12.14
C GLY A 93 -2.96 -3.00 -10.94
N VAL A 94 -2.25 -1.91 -10.75
CA VAL A 94 -1.30 -1.75 -9.66
C VAL A 94 -2.04 -1.52 -8.35
N LYS A 95 -1.80 -2.39 -7.39
CA LYS A 95 -2.45 -2.35 -6.08
C LYS A 95 -1.44 -2.02 -4.98
N GLY A 96 -1.87 -1.18 -4.06
CA GLY A 96 -1.15 -0.95 -2.83
C GLY A 96 0.23 -0.32 -3.02
N PHE A 97 1.23 -0.90 -2.39
CA PHE A 97 2.59 -0.36 -2.34
C PHE A 97 3.24 -0.15 -3.72
N LYS A 98 2.87 -0.97 -4.71
CA LYS A 98 3.40 -0.84 -6.08
C LYS A 98 2.87 0.41 -6.79
N ALA A 99 1.70 0.91 -6.43
CA ALA A 99 1.15 2.14 -6.99
C ALA A 99 2.05 3.35 -6.70
N HIS A 100 2.71 3.39 -5.56
CA HIS A 100 3.70 4.41 -5.23
C HIS A 100 4.81 4.55 -6.26
N LYS A 101 5.30 3.44 -6.80
CA LYS A 101 6.39 3.45 -7.78
C LYS A 101 5.97 4.01 -9.12
N LEU A 102 4.73 3.76 -9.54
CA LEU A 102 4.19 4.29 -10.79
C LEU A 102 3.85 5.77 -10.71
N LEU A 103 3.50 6.23 -9.51
CA LEU A 103 3.13 7.62 -9.24
C LEU A 103 4.33 8.48 -8.82
N ASP A 104 5.55 8.02 -9.02
CA ASP A 104 6.77 8.52 -8.41
C ASP A 104 7.10 9.98 -8.75
N ALA A 105 6.72 10.49 -9.91
CA ALA A 105 7.04 11.85 -10.34
C ALA A 105 5.98 12.87 -9.92
N LYS A 106 4.70 12.52 -10.03
CA LYS A 106 3.58 13.43 -9.78
C LYS A 106 2.43 12.74 -9.05
N GLY A 107 2.55 11.44 -8.75
CA GLY A 107 1.44 10.64 -8.36
C GLY A 107 1.02 10.81 -6.92
N PHE A 108 -0.28 10.77 -6.73
CA PHE A 108 -0.89 10.69 -5.43
C PHE A 108 -1.01 9.23 -5.02
N ALA A 109 -0.35 8.88 -3.94
CA ALA A 109 -0.39 7.52 -3.47
C ALA A 109 -1.29 7.39 -2.26
N LYS A 110 -1.86 6.44 -2.12
CA LYS A 110 -2.59 5.51 -1.34
C LYS A 110 -2.92 5.86 0.11
N LEU A 111 -4.12 5.54 0.49
CA LEU A 111 -4.52 5.23 1.85
C LEU A 111 -3.83 3.95 2.35
N GLY A 112 -3.02 4.07 3.38
CA GLY A 112 -2.35 2.96 4.06
C GLY A 112 -3.18 2.34 5.18
N GLY A 113 -2.68 1.26 5.70
CA GLY A 113 -3.28 0.51 6.80
C GLY A 113 -2.40 0.50 8.04
N MET A 114 -2.46 -0.58 8.79
CA MET A 114 -1.70 -0.80 10.01
C MET A 114 -0.20 -0.90 9.78
N GLN A 115 0.57 -0.25 10.61
CA GLN A 115 2.01 -0.44 10.73
C GLN A 115 2.32 -1.59 11.70
N ARG A 116 3.36 -2.38 11.40
CA ARG A 116 3.67 -3.63 12.12
C ARG A 116 4.96 -3.57 12.92
N ASP A 117 5.42 -2.40 13.31
CA ASP A 117 6.69 -2.28 14.04
C ASP A 117 6.58 -2.52 15.55
N GLY A 118 5.42 -2.91 16.04
CA GLY A 118 5.17 -3.21 17.43
C GLY A 118 4.87 -2.00 18.32
N SER A 119 5.26 -0.80 17.92
CA SER A 119 5.05 0.44 18.67
C SER A 119 3.83 1.22 18.22
N VAL A 120 3.35 0.99 16.99
CA VAL A 120 2.16 1.61 16.41
C VAL A 120 1.09 0.57 16.14
N ALA A 121 -0.09 0.74 16.72
CA ALA A 121 -1.22 -0.12 16.48
C ALA A 121 -1.92 0.21 15.16
N VAL A 122 -2.07 1.49 14.87
CA VAL A 122 -2.78 1.97 13.67
C VAL A 122 -2.06 3.19 13.12
N ASP A 123 -1.79 3.15 11.83
CA ASP A 123 -1.32 4.29 11.05
C ASP A 123 -2.09 4.27 9.73
N ARG A 124 -3.05 5.17 9.61
CA ARG A 124 -3.82 5.39 8.38
C ARG A 124 -3.29 6.64 7.72
N TYR A 125 -2.93 6.57 6.45
CA TYR A 125 -2.29 7.69 5.77
C TYR A 125 -2.73 7.86 4.33
N ILE A 126 -2.59 9.08 3.86
CA ILE A 126 -2.54 9.46 2.46
C ILE A 126 -1.19 10.11 2.20
N SER A 127 -0.61 9.91 1.04
CA SER A 127 0.67 10.51 0.72
C SER A 127 0.78 10.85 -0.76
N TYR A 128 1.53 11.91 -1.01
CA TYR A 128 1.99 12.30 -2.32
C TYR A 128 3.51 12.15 -2.39
N ARG A 129 4.00 11.69 -3.52
CA ARG A 129 5.43 11.50 -3.75
C ARG A 129 5.88 12.18 -5.02
N ARG A 130 7.01 12.88 -4.93
CA ARG A 130 7.73 13.42 -6.08
C ARG A 130 9.21 13.08 -5.94
N GLY A 131 9.73 12.21 -6.81
CA GLY A 131 11.08 11.69 -6.67
C GLY A 131 11.27 10.94 -5.36
N LYS A 132 12.22 11.37 -4.54
CA LYS A 132 12.48 10.81 -3.20
C LYS A 132 11.62 11.43 -2.11
N ASP A 133 11.09 12.61 -2.33
CA ASP A 133 10.39 13.39 -1.32
C ASP A 133 8.94 12.91 -1.18
N ILE A 134 8.45 12.85 0.05
CA ILE A 134 7.09 12.43 0.38
C ILE A 134 6.46 13.48 1.29
N VAL A 135 5.23 13.87 0.98
CA VAL A 135 4.34 14.59 1.89
C VAL A 135 3.23 13.62 2.29
N SER A 136 3.04 13.42 3.57
CA SER A 136 2.07 12.46 4.08
C SER A 136 1.25 13.06 5.22
N LEU A 137 -0.06 12.84 5.17
CA LEU A 137 -0.99 13.05 6.28
C LEU A 137 -1.39 11.69 6.82
N SER A 138 -1.24 11.48 8.12
CA SER A 138 -1.55 10.21 8.76
C SER A 138 -2.31 10.39 10.07
N VAL A 139 -3.16 9.42 10.41
CA VAL A 139 -3.68 9.23 11.75
C VAL A 139 -2.72 8.31 12.50
N PHE A 140 -2.17 8.79 13.57
CA PHE A 140 -1.17 8.10 14.36
C PHE A 140 -1.73 7.73 15.74
N LEU A 141 -1.53 6.51 16.15
CA LEU A 141 -1.89 6.03 17.47
C LEU A 141 -0.83 5.02 17.94
N LEU A 142 -0.31 5.21 19.12
CA LEU A 142 0.59 4.24 19.74
C LEU A 142 -0.17 2.94 20.05
N LYS A 143 0.55 1.83 20.01
CA LYS A 143 0.03 0.53 20.44
C LYS A 143 -0.42 0.64 21.89
N ASP A 144 -1.56 0.06 22.17
CA ASP A 144 -2.16 0.03 23.51
C ASP A 144 -2.57 1.39 24.10
N ALA A 145 -2.42 2.49 23.34
CA ALA A 145 -2.93 3.78 23.74
C ALA A 145 -4.45 3.86 23.54
N PRO A 146 -5.17 4.66 24.37
CA PRO A 146 -6.58 4.96 24.17
C PRO A 146 -6.82 5.61 22.79
N VAL A 147 -7.93 5.27 22.14
CA VAL A 147 -8.25 5.77 20.78
C VAL A 147 -8.35 7.30 20.76
N GLU A 148 -8.81 7.89 21.85
CA GLU A 148 -8.99 9.33 22.04
C GLU A 148 -7.66 10.11 22.02
N THR A 149 -6.55 9.42 22.21
CA THR A 149 -5.18 10.00 22.20
C THR A 149 -4.54 10.00 20.81
N HIS A 150 -5.31 9.64 19.77
CA HIS A 150 -4.77 9.71 18.40
C HIS A 150 -4.42 11.14 18.00
N GLU A 151 -3.43 11.25 17.15
CA GLU A 151 -2.98 12.52 16.58
C GLU A 151 -2.98 12.44 15.05
N PHE A 152 -3.00 13.60 14.41
CA PHE A 152 -2.79 13.72 12.98
C PHE A 152 -1.38 14.24 12.73
N HIS A 153 -0.58 13.46 12.04
CA HIS A 153 0.78 13.85 11.69
C HIS A 153 0.88 14.22 10.22
N VAL A 154 1.43 15.39 9.94
CA VAL A 154 1.89 15.74 8.60
C VAL A 154 3.40 15.63 8.59
N ILE A 155 3.94 14.73 7.77
CA ILE A 155 5.38 14.51 7.62
C ILE A 155 5.84 14.83 6.21
N ALA A 156 6.96 15.51 6.09
CA ALA A 156 7.56 15.92 4.81
C ALA A 156 9.03 16.30 5.02
N PRO A 157 9.79 16.54 3.95
CA PRO A 157 11.06 17.26 4.04
C PRO A 157 10.91 18.63 4.72
N ALA A 158 11.85 19.01 5.57
CA ALA A 158 11.79 20.25 6.36
C ALA A 158 11.52 21.51 5.51
N ALA A 159 12.04 21.55 4.29
CA ALA A 159 11.84 22.65 3.37
C ALA A 159 10.37 22.87 2.95
N LEU A 160 9.51 21.86 3.14
CA LEU A 160 8.11 21.88 2.73
C LEU A 160 7.15 22.22 3.88
N LEU A 161 7.61 22.15 5.14
CA LEU A 161 6.78 22.34 6.33
C LEU A 161 7.28 23.51 7.18
N ASP A 162 6.51 24.58 7.25
CA ASP A 162 6.83 25.72 8.09
C ASP A 162 6.62 25.38 9.56
N GLY A 163 7.59 25.71 10.40
CA GLY A 163 7.53 25.44 11.84
C GLY A 163 7.62 23.95 12.24
N ALA A 164 8.02 23.10 11.31
CA ALA A 164 8.15 21.67 11.57
C ALA A 164 9.25 21.34 12.59
N LYS A 165 9.02 20.27 13.32
CA LYS A 165 10.01 19.66 14.20
C LYS A 165 10.67 18.48 13.52
N PRO A 166 11.86 18.04 13.98
CA PRO A 166 12.45 16.79 13.54
C PRO A 166 11.45 15.63 13.64
N ILE A 167 11.40 14.78 12.65
CA ILE A 167 10.44 13.66 12.63
C ILE A 167 10.58 12.76 13.86
N ALA A 168 11.78 12.62 14.43
CA ALA A 168 12.02 11.83 15.63
C ALA A 168 11.29 12.38 16.87
N GLU A 169 10.99 13.68 16.91
CA GLU A 169 10.22 14.28 17.99
C GLU A 169 8.71 14.09 17.78
N VAL A 170 8.24 14.25 16.53
CA VAL A 170 6.83 14.12 16.18
C VAL A 170 6.40 12.65 16.13
N ARG A 171 7.28 11.79 15.62
CA ARG A 171 7.03 10.36 15.46
C ARG A 171 8.25 9.57 15.92
N PRO A 172 8.39 9.30 17.22
CA PRO A 172 9.55 8.57 17.77
C PRO A 172 9.75 7.18 17.14
N THR A 173 8.68 6.59 16.60
CA THR A 173 8.68 5.28 15.94
C THR A 173 9.02 5.33 14.44
N ALA A 174 9.39 6.51 13.92
CA ALA A 174 9.74 6.64 12.50
C ALA A 174 10.96 5.78 12.15
N THR A 175 10.81 4.98 11.11
CA THR A 175 11.91 4.14 10.59
C THR A 175 12.96 4.98 9.89
N GLU A 176 14.17 4.45 9.75
CA GLU A 176 15.24 5.15 9.02
C GLU A 176 14.84 5.45 7.56
N ALA A 177 14.08 4.57 6.92
CA ALA A 177 13.56 4.82 5.57
C ALA A 177 12.58 6.00 5.52
N GLN A 178 11.75 6.17 6.56
CA GLN A 178 10.87 7.33 6.68
C GLN A 178 11.67 8.62 6.91
N LYS A 179 12.67 8.60 7.78
CA LYS A 179 13.55 9.75 8.05
C LYS A 179 14.31 10.23 6.81
N GLN A 180 14.64 9.31 5.89
CA GLN A 180 15.30 9.65 4.62
C GLN A 180 14.39 10.33 3.59
N THR A 181 13.08 10.12 3.69
CA THR A 181 12.09 10.64 2.73
C THR A 181 11.29 11.81 3.28
N ALA A 182 11.20 11.91 4.60
CA ALA A 182 10.51 12.98 5.33
C ALA A 182 11.20 13.13 6.68
N ASP A 183 12.07 14.12 6.81
CA ASP A 183 12.89 14.33 8.00
C ASP A 183 12.22 15.19 9.09
N SER A 184 11.04 15.75 8.77
CA SER A 184 10.32 16.70 9.61
C SER A 184 8.84 16.37 9.70
N GLY A 185 8.16 16.93 10.71
CA GLY A 185 6.75 16.74 10.89
C GLY A 185 6.09 17.78 11.79
N LEU A 186 4.76 17.79 11.71
CA LEU A 186 3.84 18.54 12.58
C LEU A 186 2.82 17.56 13.14
N ALA A 187 2.44 17.74 14.41
CA ALA A 187 1.37 17.00 15.06
C ALA A 187 0.19 17.92 15.34
N PHE A 188 -1.01 17.42 15.12
CA PHE A 188 -2.27 18.14 15.31
C PHE A 188 -3.26 17.28 16.08
N THR A 189 -4.15 17.92 16.81
CA THR A 189 -5.27 17.24 17.49
C THR A 189 -6.53 17.19 16.64
N ASP A 190 -6.59 17.97 15.56
CA ASP A 190 -7.75 18.01 14.67
C ASP A 190 -7.37 17.83 13.20
N LEU A 191 -8.27 17.20 12.47
CA LEU A 191 -8.08 16.88 11.05
C LEU A 191 -8.08 18.12 10.14
N PRO A 192 -8.93 19.14 10.32
CA PRO A 192 -8.91 20.34 9.49
C PRO A 192 -7.55 21.05 9.48
N ALA A 193 -6.93 21.25 10.65
CA ALA A 193 -5.63 21.88 10.74
C ALA A 193 -4.52 21.03 10.07
N ALA A 194 -4.56 19.72 10.30
CA ALA A 194 -3.64 18.79 9.66
C ALA A 194 -3.81 18.77 8.13
N ALA A 195 -5.04 18.80 7.64
CA ALA A 195 -5.34 18.84 6.21
C ALA A 195 -4.83 20.13 5.56
N ALA A 196 -4.98 21.28 6.24
CA ALA A 196 -4.47 22.56 5.76
C ALA A 196 -2.93 22.56 5.67
N ALA A 197 -2.24 22.01 6.66
CA ALA A 197 -0.78 21.86 6.64
C ALA A 197 -0.30 20.90 5.54
N PHE A 198 -1.02 19.79 5.36
CA PHE A 198 -0.76 18.85 4.27
C PHE A 198 -0.94 19.51 2.90
N GLU A 199 -2.01 20.26 2.71
CA GLU A 199 -2.29 21.01 1.48
C GLU A 199 -1.19 22.04 1.17
N ALA A 200 -0.75 22.80 2.18
CA ALA A 200 0.32 23.78 2.02
C ALA A 200 1.65 23.12 1.60
N ALA A 201 2.01 22.01 2.23
CA ALA A 201 3.19 21.24 1.87
C ALA A 201 3.07 20.61 0.46
N LEU A 202 1.88 20.14 0.10
CA LEU A 202 1.59 19.58 -1.21
C LEU A 202 1.71 20.66 -2.31
N ALA A 203 1.25 21.88 -2.06
CA ALA A 203 1.43 22.98 -2.99
C ALA A 203 2.91 23.27 -3.28
N LYS A 204 3.76 23.24 -2.25
CA LYS A 204 5.21 23.45 -2.39
C LYS A 204 5.91 22.34 -3.17
N ILE A 205 5.52 21.08 -2.97
CA ILE A 205 6.16 19.94 -3.68
C ILE A 205 5.70 19.84 -5.14
N THR A 206 4.52 20.36 -5.47
CA THR A 206 3.96 20.32 -6.83
C THR A 206 4.34 21.54 -7.67
N ALA A 207 4.81 22.61 -7.05
CA ALA A 207 5.36 23.78 -7.72
C ALA A 207 6.72 23.45 -8.35
#